data_27d6b98baf57654e245e1ff17f5d4f95
#
_entry.id   27d6b98baf57654e245e1ff17f5d4f95
#
_cell.length_a   1.000
_cell.length_b   1.000
_cell.length_c   1.000
_cell.angle_alpha   90.00
_cell.angle_beta   90.00
_cell.angle_gamma   90.00
#
_symmetry.space_group_name_H-M   'P 1'
#
loop_
_entity.id
_entity.type
_entity.pdbx_description
1 polymer ?
#
loop_
_entity_poly.entity_id
_entity_poly.type
_entity_poly.pdbx_seq_one_letter_code
_entity_poly.pdbx_strand_id
1 'polypeptide(L)'
;MKIHIGKSDVFRGYTPLGKELTNAKYDWHECVDFGFDIQPNQAEVIAGNQLMGPNQWPESQPNFRKVLERHWDLMIVLGRKITEGLLEKENKWR
;
A
#
# COMPACT_ATOMS: atom_id res chain seq x y z
N MET A 1 9.87 -8.69 14.12
CA MET A 1 9.16 -9.30 12.97
C MET A 1 9.90 -9.01 11.68
N LYS A 2 9.96 -9.98 10.78
CA LYS A 2 10.76 -9.88 9.53
C LYS A 2 10.27 -8.82 8.56
N ILE A 3 8.97 -8.47 8.59
CA ILE A 3 8.38 -7.48 7.69
C ILE A 3 8.11 -6.13 8.36
N HIS A 4 8.82 -5.83 9.46
CA HIS A 4 8.67 -4.56 10.16
C HIS A 4 8.89 -3.37 9.21
N ILE A 5 8.03 -2.34 9.32
CA ILE A 5 8.05 -1.18 8.43
C ILE A 5 9.39 -0.44 8.42
N GLY A 6 10.14 -0.48 9.53
CA GLY A 6 11.47 0.12 9.62
C GLY A 6 12.50 -0.47 8.66
N LYS A 7 12.22 -1.62 8.04
CA LYS A 7 13.10 -2.25 7.04
C LYS A 7 12.82 -1.77 5.61
N SER A 8 11.82 -0.93 5.43
CA SER A 8 11.41 -0.43 4.12
C SER A 8 11.78 1.03 3.95
N ASP A 9 12.40 1.37 2.83
CA ASP A 9 12.70 2.75 2.46
C ASP A 9 11.49 3.49 1.88
N VAL A 10 10.38 2.79 1.65
CA VAL A 10 9.19 3.34 0.99
C VAL A 10 7.92 3.17 1.84
N PHE A 11 8.08 3.00 3.14
CA PHE A 11 6.98 2.87 4.10
C PHE A 11 6.05 1.70 3.84
N ARG A 12 6.62 0.53 3.55
CA ARG A 12 5.88 -0.73 3.39
C ARG A 12 6.20 -1.67 4.55
N GLY A 13 5.19 -2.31 5.10
CA GLY A 13 5.37 -3.34 6.09
C GLY A 13 4.51 -3.19 7.33
N TYR A 14 4.88 -3.91 8.38
CA TYR A 14 4.13 -4.05 9.62
C TYR A 14 4.53 -2.99 10.65
N THR A 15 3.51 -2.35 11.21
CA THR A 15 3.66 -1.46 12.37
C THR A 15 3.05 -2.14 13.60
N PRO A 16 3.87 -2.41 14.64
CA PRO A 16 3.38 -3.07 15.88
C PRO A 16 2.34 -2.23 16.62
N LEU A 17 1.53 -2.92 17.42
CA LEU A 17 0.54 -2.30 18.29
C LEU A 17 1.19 -1.23 19.19
N GLY A 18 0.58 -0.05 19.24
CA GLY A 18 1.04 1.05 20.09
C GLY A 18 2.32 1.74 19.64
N LYS A 19 2.77 1.52 18.40
CA LYS A 19 4.00 2.13 17.87
C LYS A 19 3.75 3.28 16.88
N GLU A 20 2.49 3.53 16.51
CA GLU A 20 2.15 4.65 15.66
C GLU A 20 1.78 5.87 16.53
N LEU A 21 2.38 7.02 16.22
CA LEU A 21 2.19 8.25 16.97
C LEU A 21 1.29 9.22 16.19
N THR A 22 0.19 9.61 16.79
CA THR A 22 -0.74 10.59 16.24
C THR A 22 -1.06 11.65 17.29
N ASN A 23 -0.88 12.94 16.96
CA ASN A 23 -1.08 14.06 17.89
C ASN A 23 -0.36 13.87 19.24
N ALA A 24 0.89 13.44 19.21
CA ALA A 24 1.74 13.16 20.38
C ALA A 24 1.22 12.04 21.30
N LYS A 25 0.32 11.19 20.79
CA LYS A 25 -0.18 10.00 21.51
C LYS A 25 0.00 8.76 20.65
N TYR A 26 0.33 7.65 21.29
CA TYR A 26 0.45 6.36 20.61
C TYR A 26 -0.94 5.77 20.34
N ASP A 27 -1.14 5.32 19.10
CA ASP A 27 -2.37 4.65 18.70
C ASP A 27 -2.36 3.18 19.10
N TRP A 28 -3.48 2.72 19.64
CA TRP A 28 -3.65 1.31 20.05
C TRP A 28 -4.16 0.47 18.88
N HIS A 29 -3.39 0.45 17.79
CA HIS A 29 -3.67 -0.43 16.66
C HIS A 29 -2.36 -0.93 16.04
N GLU A 30 -2.49 -1.97 15.25
CA GLU A 30 -1.41 -2.49 14.42
C GLU A 30 -1.87 -2.52 12.98
N CYS A 31 -0.95 -2.42 12.05
CA CYS A 31 -1.30 -2.38 10.64
C CYS A 31 -0.19 -2.91 9.75
N VAL A 32 -0.56 -3.24 8.52
CA VAL A 32 0.39 -3.55 7.45
C VAL A 32 0.13 -2.57 6.30
N ASP A 33 1.15 -1.84 5.93
CA ASP A 33 1.11 -0.92 4.80
C ASP A 33 1.69 -1.58 3.55
N PHE A 34 0.96 -1.53 2.45
CA PHE A 34 1.41 -1.99 1.16
C PHE A 34 0.83 -1.11 0.05
N GLY A 35 1.48 -1.13 -1.09
CA GLY A 35 1.07 -0.33 -2.25
C GLY A 35 1.38 -1.10 -3.54
N PHE A 36 1.62 -0.39 -4.62
CA PHE A 36 2.09 -1.02 -5.84
C PHE A 36 3.43 -1.71 -5.57
N ASP A 37 3.51 -3.00 -5.89
CA ASP A 37 4.71 -3.81 -5.64
C ASP A 37 5.70 -3.63 -6.80
N ILE A 38 6.55 -2.62 -6.67
CA ILE A 38 7.52 -2.25 -7.70
C ILE A 38 8.89 -2.77 -7.30
N GLN A 39 9.49 -3.60 -8.15
CA GLN A 39 10.78 -4.21 -7.85
C GLN A 39 11.93 -3.20 -7.89
N PRO A 40 13.01 -3.42 -7.10
CA PRO A 40 14.11 -2.47 -7.00
C PRO A 40 14.83 -2.16 -8.32
N ASN A 41 14.74 -3.06 -9.30
CA ASN A 41 15.37 -2.90 -10.61
C ASN A 41 14.51 -2.14 -11.62
N GLN A 42 13.31 -1.73 -11.26
CA GLN A 42 12.45 -0.96 -12.15
C GLN A 42 12.86 0.52 -12.19
N ALA A 43 12.60 1.16 -13.32
CA ALA A 43 13.05 2.53 -13.60
C ALA A 43 12.60 3.54 -12.55
N GLU A 44 11.39 3.41 -12.04
CA GLU A 44 10.81 4.30 -11.03
C GLU A 44 11.60 4.28 -9.72
N VAL A 45 12.06 3.10 -9.32
CA VAL A 45 12.86 2.92 -8.09
C VAL A 45 14.29 3.42 -8.31
N ILE A 46 14.88 3.10 -9.46
CA ILE A 46 16.23 3.56 -9.84
C ILE A 46 16.28 5.09 -9.93
N ALA A 47 15.21 5.71 -10.43
CA ALA A 47 15.11 7.17 -10.51
C ALA A 47 14.95 7.85 -9.15
N GLY A 48 14.80 7.09 -8.07
CA GLY A 48 14.66 7.63 -6.72
C GLY A 48 13.30 8.24 -6.42
N ASN A 49 12.26 7.83 -7.13
CA ASN A 49 10.90 8.27 -6.87
C ASN A 49 10.48 7.86 -5.46
N GLN A 50 10.02 8.83 -4.66
CA GLN A 50 9.59 8.58 -3.30
C GLN A 50 8.35 7.67 -3.29
N LEU A 51 8.30 6.77 -2.31
CA LEU A 51 7.19 5.82 -2.11
C LEU A 51 7.01 4.78 -3.22
N MET A 52 7.92 4.73 -4.18
CA MET A 52 7.97 3.72 -5.23
C MET A 52 8.97 2.63 -4.86
N GLY A 53 8.49 1.44 -4.61
CA GLY A 53 9.34 0.31 -4.23
C GLY A 53 8.56 -0.94 -3.89
N PRO A 54 9.25 -1.99 -3.44
CA PRO A 54 8.63 -3.28 -3.15
C PRO A 54 7.85 -3.27 -1.85
N ASN A 55 6.80 -4.08 -1.81
CA ASN A 55 6.12 -4.44 -0.57
C ASN A 55 6.94 -5.46 0.22
N GLN A 56 6.67 -5.56 1.51
CA GLN A 56 7.19 -6.63 2.35
C GLN A 56 6.09 -7.67 2.58
N TRP A 57 6.40 -8.94 2.33
CA TRP A 57 5.46 -10.04 2.47
C TRP A 57 5.97 -11.07 3.48
N PRO A 58 5.11 -11.60 4.40
CA PRO A 58 5.53 -12.64 5.32
C PRO A 58 5.72 -13.97 4.59
N GLU A 59 6.95 -14.47 4.53
CA GLU A 59 7.28 -15.73 3.85
C GLU A 59 6.57 -16.93 4.49
N SER A 60 6.35 -16.88 5.79
CA SER A 60 5.67 -17.95 6.54
C SER A 60 4.17 -18.05 6.25
N GLN A 61 3.58 -17.05 5.56
CA GLN A 61 2.16 -16.98 5.28
C GLN A 61 1.92 -16.66 3.79
N PRO A 62 2.18 -17.60 2.88
CA PRO A 62 2.05 -17.31 1.44
C PRO A 62 0.63 -16.96 1.00
N ASN A 63 -0.39 -17.47 1.70
CA ASN A 63 -1.77 -17.13 1.40
C ASN A 63 -2.12 -15.68 1.74
N PHE A 64 -1.44 -15.09 2.70
CA PHE A 64 -1.60 -13.67 3.06
C PHE A 64 -1.36 -12.78 1.84
N ARG A 65 -0.25 -12.99 1.15
CA ARG A 65 0.08 -12.25 -0.07
C ARG A 65 -0.97 -12.44 -1.16
N LYS A 66 -1.36 -13.69 -1.43
CA LYS A 66 -2.33 -14.02 -2.49
C LYS A 66 -3.68 -13.32 -2.26
N VAL A 67 -4.19 -13.37 -1.03
CA VAL A 67 -5.47 -12.76 -0.67
C VAL A 67 -5.41 -11.24 -0.80
N LEU A 68 -4.35 -10.61 -0.31
CA LEU A 68 -4.20 -9.16 -0.38
C LEU A 68 -3.97 -8.67 -1.80
N GLU A 69 -3.19 -9.37 -2.62
CA GLU A 69 -3.00 -9.01 -4.03
C GLU A 69 -4.31 -9.08 -4.80
N ARG A 70 -5.11 -10.13 -4.56
CA ARG A 70 -6.43 -10.24 -5.19
C ARG A 70 -7.36 -9.10 -4.76
N HIS A 71 -7.37 -8.77 -3.47
CA HIS A 71 -8.17 -7.65 -2.96
C HIS A 71 -7.72 -6.32 -3.56
N TRP A 72 -6.40 -6.12 -3.66
CA TRP A 72 -5.81 -4.94 -4.28
C TRP A 72 -6.28 -4.77 -5.73
N ASP A 73 -6.21 -5.84 -6.53
CA ASP A 73 -6.65 -5.81 -7.92
C ASP A 73 -8.13 -5.44 -8.05
N LEU A 74 -8.98 -6.02 -7.19
CA LEU A 74 -10.41 -5.70 -7.17
C LEU A 74 -10.67 -4.25 -6.77
N MET A 75 -9.92 -3.71 -5.82
CA MET A 75 -10.05 -2.33 -5.39
C MET A 75 -9.59 -1.35 -6.48
N ILE A 76 -8.56 -1.67 -7.22
CA ILE A 76 -8.10 -0.86 -8.36
C ILE A 76 -9.18 -0.79 -9.44
N VAL A 77 -9.80 -1.92 -9.78
CA VAL A 77 -10.90 -1.95 -10.76
C VAL A 77 -12.09 -1.10 -10.27
N LEU A 78 -12.47 -1.27 -9.02
CA LEU A 78 -13.56 -0.49 -8.42
C LEU A 78 -13.25 1.01 -8.42
N GLY A 79 -12.05 1.38 -8.02
CA GLY A 79 -11.60 2.78 -7.99
C GLY A 79 -11.65 3.43 -9.37
N ARG A 80 -11.24 2.70 -10.41
CA ARG A 80 -11.31 3.18 -11.79
C ARG A 80 -12.75 3.41 -12.23
N LYS A 81 -13.67 2.49 -11.92
CA LYS A 81 -15.09 2.62 -12.25
C LYS A 81 -15.74 3.81 -11.56
N ILE A 82 -15.42 4.03 -10.29
CA ILE A 82 -15.92 5.19 -9.55
C ILE A 82 -15.41 6.49 -10.18
N THR A 83 -14.13 6.55 -10.53
CA THR A 83 -13.52 7.71 -11.16
C THR A 83 -14.17 8.01 -12.52
N GLU A 84 -14.36 6.99 -13.35
CA GLU A 84 -15.04 7.13 -14.65
C GLU A 84 -16.47 7.66 -14.48
N GLY A 85 -17.22 7.13 -13.51
CA GLY A 85 -18.58 7.59 -13.22
C GLY A 85 -18.63 9.05 -12.79
N LEU A 86 -17.69 9.50 -11.97
CA LEU A 86 -17.57 10.90 -11.56
C LEU A 86 -17.22 11.82 -12.74
N LEU A 87 -16.33 11.40 -13.61
CA LEU A 87 -15.97 12.16 -14.81
C LEU A 87 -17.14 12.30 -15.78
N GLU A 88 -17.90 11.24 -15.99
CA GLU A 88 -19.12 11.28 -16.82
C GLU A 88 -20.16 12.25 -16.26
N LYS A 89 -20.37 12.19 -14.95
CA LYS A 89 -21.32 13.09 -14.27
C LYS A 89 -20.88 14.55 -14.41
N GLU A 90 -19.60 14.84 -14.24
CA GLU A 90 -19.06 16.17 -14.41
C GLU A 90 -19.27 16.69 -15.84
N ASN A 91 -19.02 15.84 -16.85
CA ASN A 91 -19.21 16.18 -18.23
C ASN A 91 -20.67 16.49 -18.60
N LYS A 92 -21.62 15.80 -17.95
CA LYS A 92 -23.07 16.06 -18.16
C LYS A 92 -23.53 17.42 -17.64
N TRP A 93 -22.82 17.97 -16.67
CA TRP A 93 -23.18 19.25 -16.04
C TRP A 93 -22.45 20.46 -16.63
N ARG A 94 -21.58 20.24 -17.58
CA ARG A 94 -20.86 21.31 -18.28
C ARG A 94 -21.61 21.79 -19.55
#